data_6dd55deb7897753d3938b3c0553bdc1b
#
_entry.id   6dd55deb7897753d3938b3c0553bdc1b
#
_cell.length_a   1.000
_cell.length_b   1.000
_cell.length_c   1.000
_cell.angle_alpha   90.00
_cell.angle_beta   90.00
_cell.angle_gamma   90.00
#
_symmetry.space_group_name_H-M   'P 1'
#
loop_
_entity.id
_entity.type
_entity.pdbx_description
1 polymer ?
#
loop_
_entity_poly.entity_id
_entity_poly.type
_entity_poly.pdbx_seq_one_letter_code
_entity_poly.pdbx_strand_id
1 'polypeptide(L)'
;DPETFIAPMIDHGPYRYQKINVADSLLHRNSLLHCIIDIANTRSEFPEIGVAPFRLITIDNDAVLGIYYETDTRSILTFVNFSDKPVNFTARGIRHATWTACLADKRYDDALVCGKTVALNLSGYGYRWFWTDRTALR
;
A
#
# COMPACT_ATOMS: atom_id res chain seq x y z
N ASP A 1 12.23 -20.37 28.67
CA ASP A 1 13.13 -19.75 29.65
C ASP A 1 13.82 -18.56 28.98
N PRO A 2 13.69 -17.30 29.50
CA PRO A 2 14.31 -16.11 28.92
C PRO A 2 15.81 -16.19 28.74
N GLU A 3 16.50 -17.02 29.53
CA GLU A 3 17.96 -17.21 29.48
C GLU A 3 18.42 -18.04 28.26
N THR A 4 17.48 -18.69 27.54
CA THR A 4 17.80 -19.49 26.36
C THR A 4 17.82 -18.69 25.06
N PHE A 5 17.43 -17.43 25.06
CA PHE A 5 17.44 -16.60 23.87
C PHE A 5 18.86 -16.13 23.50
N ILE A 6 19.19 -16.17 22.20
CA ILE A 6 20.46 -15.68 21.65
C ILE A 6 20.66 -14.17 21.93
N ALA A 7 19.56 -13.42 21.98
CA ALA A 7 19.55 -12.02 22.37
C ALA A 7 18.56 -11.83 23.55
N PRO A 8 18.91 -11.03 24.57
CA PRO A 8 18.03 -10.79 25.70
C PRO A 8 16.73 -10.13 25.24
N MET A 9 15.60 -10.53 25.84
CA MET A 9 14.33 -9.85 25.63
C MET A 9 14.37 -8.44 26.24
N ILE A 10 13.73 -7.49 25.52
CA ILE A 10 13.54 -6.14 26.07
C ILE A 10 12.45 -6.23 27.16
N ASP A 11 12.83 -6.17 28.42
CA ASP A 11 11.95 -6.30 29.59
C ASP A 11 11.59 -4.97 30.25
N HIS A 12 12.19 -3.86 29.80
CA HIS A 12 12.00 -2.52 30.37
C HIS A 12 11.76 -1.47 29.27
N GLY A 13 11.33 -0.28 29.68
CA GLY A 13 11.08 0.84 28.77
C GLY A 13 9.78 0.74 27.95
N PRO A 14 9.57 1.63 26.98
CA PRO A 14 8.34 1.70 26.19
C PRO A 14 8.15 0.50 25.26
N TYR A 15 9.23 -0.20 24.89
CA TYR A 15 9.24 -1.33 23.96
C TYR A 15 9.36 -2.69 24.64
N ARG A 16 9.13 -2.77 25.97
CA ARG A 16 9.17 -4.03 26.70
C ARG A 16 8.18 -5.06 26.13
N TYR A 17 8.54 -6.34 26.13
CA TYR A 17 7.75 -7.42 25.51
C TYR A 17 6.36 -7.59 26.15
N GLN A 18 6.17 -7.23 27.43
CA GLN A 18 4.85 -7.25 28.08
C GLN A 18 3.88 -6.21 27.49
N LYS A 19 4.40 -5.15 26.84
CA LYS A 19 3.60 -4.07 26.25
C LYS A 19 3.50 -4.20 24.72
N ILE A 20 4.56 -4.69 24.08
CA ILE A 20 4.61 -4.85 22.62
C ILE A 20 4.94 -6.30 22.33
N ASN A 21 3.94 -7.05 21.95
CA ASN A 21 4.05 -8.46 21.60
C ASN A 21 3.04 -8.84 20.51
N VAL A 22 3.26 -9.98 19.90
CA VAL A 22 2.43 -10.50 18.80
C VAL A 22 1.01 -10.79 19.27
N ALA A 23 0.84 -11.37 20.46
CA ALA A 23 -0.48 -11.75 20.99
C ALA A 23 -1.39 -10.52 21.12
N ASP A 24 -0.91 -9.46 21.77
CA ASP A 24 -1.66 -8.21 21.91
C ASP A 24 -1.86 -7.52 20.56
N SER A 25 -0.87 -7.52 19.70
CA SER A 25 -0.96 -6.92 18.36
C SER A 25 -2.02 -7.60 17.49
N LEU A 26 -2.22 -8.91 17.62
CA LEU A 26 -3.28 -9.64 16.91
C LEU A 26 -4.68 -9.28 17.39
N LEU A 27 -4.86 -8.82 18.63
CA LEU A 27 -6.15 -8.37 19.15
C LEU A 27 -6.54 -6.96 18.67
N HIS A 28 -5.58 -6.19 18.17
CA HIS A 28 -5.79 -4.80 17.76
C HIS A 28 -5.72 -4.66 16.23
N ARG A 29 -6.88 -4.52 15.57
CA ARG A 29 -6.99 -4.40 14.10
C ARG A 29 -6.18 -3.27 13.47
N ASN A 30 -5.88 -2.22 14.23
CA ASN A 30 -5.07 -1.08 13.76
C ASN A 30 -3.59 -1.21 14.16
N SER A 31 -3.13 -2.40 14.55
CA SER A 31 -1.73 -2.62 14.87
C SER A 31 -0.85 -2.65 13.62
N LEU A 32 0.43 -2.33 13.78
CA LEU A 32 1.42 -2.47 12.71
C LEU A 32 1.47 -3.90 12.16
N LEU A 33 1.26 -4.91 13.03
CA LEU A 33 1.23 -6.32 12.62
C LEU A 33 0.12 -6.58 11.60
N HIS A 34 -1.11 -6.08 11.83
CA HIS A 34 -2.21 -6.23 10.87
C HIS A 34 -1.91 -5.50 9.55
N CYS A 35 -1.36 -4.28 9.62
CA CYS A 35 -0.94 -3.56 8.42
C CYS A 35 0.06 -4.38 7.58
N ILE A 36 1.06 -4.99 8.23
CA ILE A 36 2.05 -5.83 7.53
C ILE A 36 1.38 -7.10 6.96
N ILE A 37 0.47 -7.73 7.70
CA ILE A 37 -0.29 -8.90 7.24
C ILE A 37 -1.12 -8.55 6.00
N ASP A 38 -1.85 -7.43 6.02
CA ASP A 38 -2.69 -6.99 4.92
C ASP A 38 -1.85 -6.69 3.66
N ILE A 39 -0.72 -6.00 3.81
CA ILE A 39 0.23 -5.76 2.72
C ILE A 39 0.78 -7.07 2.16
N ALA A 40 1.19 -8.01 3.02
CA ALA A 40 1.76 -9.30 2.62
C ALA A 40 0.73 -10.16 1.88
N ASN A 41 -0.52 -10.22 2.38
CA ASN A 41 -1.61 -10.95 1.75
C ASN A 41 -1.94 -10.36 0.38
N THR A 42 -2.16 -9.04 0.30
CA THR A 42 -2.41 -8.34 -0.98
C THR A 42 -1.26 -8.57 -1.95
N ARG A 43 0.00 -8.48 -1.47
CA ARG A 43 1.19 -8.73 -2.30
C ARG A 43 1.18 -10.17 -2.86
N SER A 44 0.69 -11.14 -2.11
CA SER A 44 0.60 -12.54 -2.56
C SER A 44 -0.46 -12.75 -3.64
N GLU A 45 -1.55 -11.95 -3.62
CA GLU A 45 -2.58 -11.96 -4.65
C GLU A 45 -2.13 -11.29 -5.97
N PHE A 46 -1.11 -10.43 -5.89
CA PHE A 46 -0.53 -9.70 -7.02
C PHE A 46 0.97 -10.01 -7.18
N PRO A 47 1.33 -11.25 -7.59
CA PRO A 47 2.73 -11.65 -7.76
C PRO A 47 3.48 -10.80 -8.81
N GLU A 48 2.76 -10.12 -9.69
CA GLU A 48 3.30 -9.18 -10.67
C GLU A 48 4.13 -8.07 -10.03
N ILE A 49 3.73 -7.62 -8.82
CA ILE A 49 4.50 -6.65 -8.03
C ILE A 49 5.83 -7.29 -7.61
N GLY A 50 6.89 -7.06 -8.34
CA GLY A 50 8.22 -7.59 -8.08
C GLY A 50 8.84 -8.39 -9.21
N VAL A 51 8.05 -8.85 -10.21
CA VAL A 51 8.57 -9.54 -11.40
C VAL A 51 8.15 -8.87 -12.71
N ALA A 52 7.01 -8.15 -12.73
CA ALA A 52 6.54 -7.48 -13.92
C ALA A 52 7.37 -6.22 -14.23
N PRO A 53 7.47 -5.83 -15.50
CA PRO A 53 7.96 -4.52 -15.88
C PRO A 53 7.14 -3.42 -15.18
N PHE A 54 7.81 -2.38 -14.72
CA PHE A 54 7.16 -1.25 -14.10
C PHE A 54 7.66 0.08 -14.66
N ARG A 55 6.87 1.12 -14.47
CA ARG A 55 7.27 2.50 -14.74
C ARG A 55 6.78 3.44 -13.64
N LEU A 56 7.49 4.52 -13.44
CA LEU A 56 7.03 5.58 -12.56
C LEU A 56 5.93 6.39 -13.24
N ILE A 57 4.96 6.82 -12.46
CA ILE A 57 3.86 7.67 -12.90
C ILE A 57 4.26 9.12 -12.73
N THR A 58 3.93 9.97 -13.71
CA THR A 58 4.12 11.41 -13.56
C THR A 58 3.07 11.98 -12.61
N ILE A 59 3.54 12.55 -11.51
CA ILE A 59 2.74 13.12 -10.42
C ILE A 59 3.18 14.57 -10.19
N ASP A 60 2.24 15.45 -9.90
CA ASP A 60 2.47 16.89 -9.64
C ASP A 60 2.82 17.19 -8.17
N ASN A 61 3.20 16.20 -7.40
CA ASN A 61 3.57 16.33 -5.98
C ASN A 61 4.79 15.45 -5.66
N ASP A 62 5.88 16.08 -5.26
CA ASP A 62 7.16 15.41 -5.01
C ASP A 62 7.16 14.48 -3.77
N ALA A 63 6.17 14.61 -2.89
CA ALA A 63 6.02 13.72 -1.74
C ALA A 63 5.37 12.37 -2.09
N VAL A 64 4.83 12.22 -3.31
CA VAL A 64 4.09 11.03 -3.71
C VAL A 64 4.85 10.21 -4.73
N LEU A 65 5.05 8.94 -4.45
CA LEU A 65 5.53 7.95 -5.40
C LEU A 65 4.34 7.20 -6.01
N GLY A 66 4.28 7.15 -7.34
CA GLY A 66 3.34 6.31 -8.07
C GLY A 66 4.08 5.32 -8.97
N ILE A 67 3.71 4.05 -8.88
CA ILE A 67 4.27 2.98 -9.72
C ILE A 67 3.15 2.29 -10.48
N TYR A 68 3.39 2.04 -11.76
CA TYR A 68 2.50 1.33 -12.65
C TYR A 68 3.17 0.02 -13.10
N TYR A 69 2.55 -1.10 -12.79
CA TYR A 69 2.93 -2.43 -13.27
C TYR A 69 1.98 -2.85 -14.38
N GLU A 70 2.51 -3.46 -15.40
CA GLU A 70 1.72 -3.90 -16.56
C GLU A 70 2.12 -5.30 -17.00
N THR A 71 1.15 -6.20 -17.07
CA THR A 71 1.28 -7.54 -17.63
C THR A 71 0.30 -7.72 -18.78
N ASP A 72 0.29 -8.89 -19.42
CA ASP A 72 -0.65 -9.20 -20.50
C ASP A 72 -2.10 -9.32 -19.99
N THR A 73 -2.30 -9.67 -18.75
CA THR A 73 -3.61 -9.96 -18.14
C THR A 73 -4.17 -8.84 -17.30
N ARG A 74 -3.33 -8.14 -16.54
CA ARG A 74 -3.75 -7.06 -15.61
C ARG A 74 -2.71 -5.95 -15.50
N SER A 75 -3.20 -4.83 -14.97
CA SER A 75 -2.36 -3.70 -14.58
C SER A 75 -2.59 -3.35 -13.12
N ILE A 76 -1.54 -2.89 -12.45
CA ILE A 76 -1.55 -2.52 -11.04
C ILE A 76 -1.00 -1.11 -10.90
N LEU A 77 -1.65 -0.32 -10.06
CA LEU A 77 -1.22 1.02 -9.65
C LEU A 77 -0.97 1.04 -8.16
N THR A 78 0.16 1.59 -7.76
CA THR A 78 0.45 1.85 -6.35
C THR A 78 0.81 3.31 -6.14
N PHE A 79 0.27 3.93 -5.10
CA PHE A 79 0.58 5.29 -4.69
C PHE A 79 0.95 5.30 -3.21
N VAL A 80 2.01 6.02 -2.86
CA VAL A 80 2.50 6.17 -1.48
C VAL A 80 2.88 7.62 -1.23
N ASN A 81 2.40 8.19 -0.14
CA ASN A 81 2.80 9.51 0.35
C ASN A 81 3.92 9.37 1.38
N PHE A 82 5.07 9.95 1.12
CA PHE A 82 6.24 9.94 2.03
C PHE A 82 6.27 11.12 3.00
N SER A 83 5.26 12.01 2.97
CA SER A 83 5.15 13.09 3.94
C SER A 83 4.21 12.74 5.09
N ASP A 84 4.39 13.41 6.22
CA ASP A 84 3.53 13.32 7.40
C ASP A 84 2.17 14.04 7.24
N LYS A 85 2.00 14.79 6.15
CA LYS A 85 0.80 15.60 5.87
C LYS A 85 -0.08 14.94 4.81
N PRO A 86 -1.41 15.11 4.90
CA PRO A 86 -2.30 14.75 3.80
C PRO A 86 -1.96 15.54 2.54
N VAL A 87 -2.03 14.88 1.39
CA VAL A 87 -1.73 15.49 0.09
C VAL A 87 -2.85 15.22 -0.91
N ASN A 88 -3.11 16.21 -1.76
CA ASN A 88 -3.85 16.03 -3.00
C ASN A 88 -2.84 16.06 -4.14
N PHE A 89 -3.04 15.23 -5.14
CA PHE A 89 -2.15 15.15 -6.28
C PHE A 89 -2.88 14.73 -7.54
N THR A 90 -2.26 15.01 -8.68
CA THR A 90 -2.74 14.60 -9.99
C THR A 90 -1.71 13.65 -10.62
N ALA A 91 -2.17 12.47 -11.01
CA ALA A 91 -1.36 11.49 -11.70
C ALA A 91 -1.70 11.48 -13.20
N ARG A 92 -0.69 11.31 -14.07
CA ARG A 92 -0.81 11.31 -15.53
C ARG A 92 -0.21 10.06 -16.15
N GLY A 93 -0.66 9.76 -17.38
CA GLY A 93 -0.12 8.62 -18.12
C GLY A 93 -0.68 7.27 -17.64
N ILE A 94 -1.80 7.28 -16.94
CA ILE A 94 -2.52 6.08 -16.53
C ILE A 94 -3.47 5.68 -17.65
N ARG A 95 -3.61 4.38 -17.89
CA ARG A 95 -4.54 3.84 -18.86
C ARG A 95 -5.98 4.20 -18.49
N HIS A 96 -6.80 4.54 -19.49
CA HIS A 96 -8.23 4.73 -19.29
C HIS A 96 -8.89 3.39 -18.94
N ALA A 97 -9.33 3.25 -17.72
CA ALA A 97 -9.99 2.05 -17.20
C ALA A 97 -10.72 2.37 -15.90
N THR A 98 -11.61 1.48 -15.50
CA THR A 98 -12.11 1.42 -14.12
C THR A 98 -11.14 0.59 -13.29
N TRP A 99 -10.67 1.14 -12.19
CA TRP A 99 -9.70 0.52 -11.30
C TRP A 99 -10.35 0.13 -9.99
N THR A 100 -10.09 -1.09 -9.56
CA THR A 100 -10.58 -1.62 -8.28
C THR A 100 -9.53 -1.41 -7.21
N ALA A 101 -9.89 -0.81 -6.09
CA ALA A 101 -9.01 -0.69 -4.94
C ALA A 101 -8.82 -2.06 -4.29
N CYS A 102 -7.54 -2.43 -4.00
CA CYS A 102 -7.21 -3.69 -3.34
C CYS A 102 -6.48 -3.51 -2.01
N LEU A 103 -5.85 -2.35 -1.79
CA LEU A 103 -5.20 -2.03 -0.52
C LEU A 103 -5.19 -0.52 -0.28
N ALA A 104 -5.42 -0.09 0.96
CA ALA A 104 -5.29 1.31 1.36
C ALA A 104 -5.06 1.41 2.87
N ASP A 105 -4.42 2.49 3.32
CA ASP A 105 -4.19 2.81 4.74
C ASP A 105 -5.48 3.09 5.51
N LYS A 106 -6.54 3.52 4.82
CA LYS A 106 -7.87 3.77 5.37
C LYS A 106 -8.94 3.61 4.29
N ARG A 107 -10.21 3.76 4.66
CA ARG A 107 -11.30 3.82 3.69
C ARG A 107 -11.30 5.17 2.96
N TYR A 108 -11.38 5.11 1.65
CA TYR A 108 -11.59 6.24 0.74
C TYR A 108 -12.92 6.04 0.01
N ASP A 109 -13.65 7.13 -0.24
CA ASP A 109 -15.02 7.07 -0.80
C ASP A 109 -15.04 7.18 -2.34
N ASP A 110 -13.91 7.41 -2.97
CA ASP A 110 -13.80 7.61 -4.41
C ASP A 110 -13.54 6.30 -5.16
N ALA A 111 -14.37 6.02 -6.14
CA ALA A 111 -14.06 5.02 -7.15
C ALA A 111 -13.04 5.62 -8.14
N LEU A 112 -11.97 4.89 -8.42
CA LEU A 112 -10.96 5.37 -9.35
C LEU A 112 -11.37 5.07 -10.80
N VAL A 113 -11.91 6.08 -11.46
CA VAL A 113 -12.12 6.07 -12.93
C VAL A 113 -11.02 6.93 -13.55
N CYS A 114 -10.05 6.28 -14.20
CA CYS A 114 -8.95 6.98 -14.82
C CYS A 114 -9.28 7.41 -16.24
N GLY A 115 -9.12 8.73 -16.48
CA GLY A 115 -8.92 9.27 -17.82
C GLY A 115 -7.42 9.44 -18.12
N LYS A 116 -7.06 10.39 -18.96
CA LYS A 116 -5.64 10.77 -19.18
C LYS A 116 -4.96 11.30 -17.92
N THR A 117 -5.75 11.78 -16.98
CA THR A 117 -5.34 12.41 -15.73
C THR A 117 -6.31 11.98 -14.64
N VAL A 118 -5.81 11.66 -13.46
CA VAL A 118 -6.61 11.31 -12.28
C VAL A 118 -6.16 12.14 -11.08
N ALA A 119 -7.11 12.73 -10.38
CA ALA A 119 -6.89 13.43 -9.12
C ALA A 119 -7.18 12.48 -7.96
N LEU A 120 -6.29 12.42 -7.01
CA LEU A 120 -6.35 11.55 -5.83
C LEU A 120 -5.90 12.30 -4.57
N ASN A 121 -6.28 11.73 -3.42
CA ASN A 121 -5.75 12.17 -2.14
C ASN A 121 -5.15 10.99 -1.37
N LEU A 122 -4.18 11.29 -0.51
CA LEU A 122 -3.59 10.37 0.45
C LEU A 122 -3.47 11.07 1.81
N SER A 123 -3.62 10.31 2.90
CA SER A 123 -3.27 10.76 4.25
C SER A 123 -1.76 10.92 4.41
N GLY A 124 -1.33 11.50 5.53
CA GLY A 124 0.09 11.47 5.90
C GLY A 124 0.57 10.03 5.99
N TYR A 125 1.69 9.71 5.33
CA TYR A 125 2.21 8.34 5.16
C TYR A 125 1.21 7.34 4.60
N GLY A 126 0.14 7.82 3.92
CA GLY A 126 -0.92 7.01 3.34
C GLY A 126 -0.49 6.31 2.07
N TYR A 127 -1.19 5.23 1.76
CA TYR A 127 -0.98 4.46 0.53
C TYR A 127 -2.30 3.96 -0.03
N ARG A 128 -2.36 3.76 -1.38
CA ARG A 128 -3.50 3.18 -2.10
C ARG A 128 -3.00 2.35 -3.26
N TRP A 129 -3.50 1.12 -3.36
CA TRP A 129 -3.23 0.19 -4.46
C TRP A 129 -4.50 -0.13 -5.21
N PHE A 130 -4.39 -0.20 -6.53
CA PHE A 130 -5.48 -0.49 -7.43
C PHE A 130 -5.05 -1.49 -8.49
N TRP A 131 -6.02 -2.20 -9.03
CA TRP A 131 -5.80 -3.09 -10.15
C TRP A 131 -6.94 -2.99 -11.16
N THR A 132 -6.69 -3.44 -12.40
CA THR A 132 -7.68 -3.58 -13.45
C THR A 132 -7.28 -4.71 -14.39
N ASP A 133 -8.28 -5.45 -14.91
CA ASP A 133 -8.07 -6.43 -15.95
C ASP A 133 -7.77 -5.75 -17.30
N ARG A 134 -6.84 -6.30 -18.06
CA ARG A 134 -6.57 -5.82 -19.43
C ARG A 134 -7.59 -6.34 -20.44
N THR A 135 -8.23 -7.45 -20.14
CA THR A 135 -9.25 -8.07 -21.00
C THR A 135 -10.59 -7.33 -21.02
N ALA A 136 -10.86 -6.48 -20.05
CA ALA A 136 -12.12 -5.71 -19.91
C ALA A 136 -12.25 -4.54 -20.92
N LEU A 137 -11.33 -4.40 -21.89
CA LEU A 137 -11.26 -3.29 -22.86
C LEU A 137 -11.12 -3.80 -24.30
N ARG A 138 -12.02 -4.67 -24.71
CA ARG A 138 -12.32 -4.91 -26.12
C ARG A 138 -13.61 -4.24 -26.54
#